data_5fd87559970e1cc1ed4fac9ad3310c96
#
_entry.id   5fd87559970e1cc1ed4fac9ad3310c96
#
_cell.length_a   1.000
_cell.length_b   1.000
_cell.length_c   1.000
_cell.angle_alpha   90.00
_cell.angle_beta   90.00
_cell.angle_gamma   90.00
#
_symmetry.space_group_name_H-M   'P 1'
#
loop_
_entity.id
_entity.type
_entity.pdbx_description
1 polymer ?
#
loop_
_entity_poly.entity_id
_entity_poly.type
_entity_poly.pdbx_seq_one_letter_code
_entity_poly.pdbx_strand_id
1 'polypeptide(L)'
;PTTTDTDREILDWLEGLCEIDLEQYAKEFFEIGSALRNCTPAEVVREDCKEFSEHGVRFSISQIEETGFDLFWDRKEDLRAALEQLATKSGLQFSALLVTDVVSNGSLLLLSHESEAWDEINYPCLDRSLYSLPDVVSRKKQLLPLVSQILAASKNA
;
A
#
# COMPACT_ATOMS: atom_id res chain seq x y z
N PRO A 1 0.69 8.52 -8.04
CA PRO A 1 0.41 8.75 -9.46
C PRO A 1 0.93 10.11 -9.87
N THR A 2 1.54 10.16 -11.03
CA THR A 2 2.09 11.39 -11.58
C THR A 2 1.28 11.79 -12.80
N THR A 3 0.01 12.16 -12.58
CA THR A 3 -0.84 12.73 -13.62
C THR A 3 -0.25 14.06 -14.06
N THR A 4 0.17 14.15 -15.29
CA THR A 4 0.73 15.37 -15.89
C THR A 4 -0.39 16.25 -16.46
N ASP A 5 -0.08 17.50 -16.80
CA ASP A 5 -1.05 18.37 -17.47
C ASP A 5 -1.45 17.80 -18.83
N THR A 6 -0.51 17.19 -19.56
CA THR A 6 -0.80 16.49 -20.82
C THR A 6 -1.79 15.33 -20.61
N ASP A 7 -1.66 14.56 -19.53
CA ASP A 7 -2.60 13.48 -19.24
C ASP A 7 -4.03 14.03 -19.02
N ARG A 8 -4.16 15.17 -18.35
CA ARG A 8 -5.44 15.85 -18.12
C ARG A 8 -6.05 16.36 -19.44
N GLU A 9 -5.25 17.02 -20.26
CA GLU A 9 -5.70 17.52 -21.57
C GLU A 9 -6.20 16.38 -22.48
N ILE A 10 -5.50 15.22 -22.46
CA ILE A 10 -5.90 14.04 -23.22
C ILE A 10 -7.21 13.46 -22.64
N LEU A 11 -7.35 13.42 -21.33
CA LEU A 11 -8.53 12.91 -20.66
C LEU A 11 -9.77 13.76 -21.01
N ASP A 12 -9.66 15.08 -20.88
CA ASP A 12 -10.73 16.04 -21.24
C ASP A 12 -11.13 15.89 -22.72
N TRP A 13 -10.16 15.69 -23.60
CA TRP A 13 -10.42 15.45 -25.02
C TRP A 13 -11.15 14.13 -25.26
N LEU A 14 -10.75 13.04 -24.61
CA LEU A 14 -11.40 11.73 -24.71
C LEU A 14 -12.82 11.76 -24.15
N GLU A 15 -13.05 12.43 -23.03
CA GLU A 15 -14.37 12.60 -22.43
C GLU A 15 -15.33 13.26 -23.41
N GLY A 16 -14.87 14.32 -24.10
CA GLY A 16 -15.66 15.01 -25.15
C GLY A 16 -15.98 14.15 -26.39
N LEU A 17 -15.16 13.11 -26.65
CA LEU A 17 -15.39 12.20 -27.79
C LEU A 17 -16.29 11.02 -27.48
N CYS A 18 -16.24 10.50 -26.27
CA CYS A 18 -16.79 9.19 -25.93
C CYS A 18 -18.17 9.26 -25.25
N GLU A 19 -18.66 10.46 -24.88
CA GLU A 19 -19.89 10.65 -24.10
C GLU A 19 -19.96 9.72 -22.86
N ILE A 20 -18.80 9.47 -22.23
CA ILE A 20 -18.66 8.61 -21.05
C ILE A 20 -18.63 9.50 -19.81
N ASP A 21 -19.39 9.12 -18.79
CA ASP A 21 -19.20 9.63 -17.44
C ASP A 21 -17.92 9.03 -16.86
N LEU A 22 -16.84 9.82 -16.86
CA LEU A 22 -15.51 9.37 -16.40
C LEU A 22 -15.48 9.01 -14.92
N GLU A 23 -16.26 9.70 -14.10
CA GLU A 23 -16.31 9.40 -12.66
C GLU A 23 -16.95 8.03 -12.41
N GLN A 24 -18.06 7.77 -13.07
CA GLN A 24 -18.74 6.47 -13.01
C GLN A 24 -17.86 5.35 -13.59
N TYR A 25 -17.23 5.60 -14.74
CA TYR A 25 -16.33 4.64 -15.37
C TYR A 25 -15.13 4.30 -14.48
N ALA A 26 -14.47 5.30 -13.90
CA ALA A 26 -13.35 5.11 -13.00
C ALA A 26 -13.77 4.28 -11.77
N LYS A 27 -14.92 4.58 -11.17
CA LYS A 27 -15.47 3.85 -10.05
C LYS A 27 -15.68 2.37 -10.40
N GLU A 28 -16.36 2.09 -11.50
CA GLU A 28 -16.61 0.70 -11.96
C GLU A 28 -15.30 -0.04 -12.26
N PHE A 29 -14.35 0.63 -12.92
CA PHE A 29 -13.04 0.07 -13.22
C PHE A 29 -12.28 -0.36 -11.96
N PHE A 30 -12.20 0.50 -10.95
CA PHE A 30 -11.53 0.18 -9.69
C PHE A 30 -12.31 -0.85 -8.86
N GLU A 31 -13.65 -0.81 -8.87
CA GLU A 31 -14.45 -1.84 -8.18
C GLU A 31 -14.24 -3.24 -8.76
N ILE A 32 -14.16 -3.35 -10.09
CA ILE A 32 -13.88 -4.62 -10.77
C ILE A 32 -12.44 -5.07 -10.50
N GLY A 33 -11.49 -4.14 -10.48
CA GLY A 33 -10.07 -4.41 -10.24
C GLY A 33 -9.67 -4.57 -8.77
N SER A 34 -10.58 -4.35 -7.82
CA SER A 34 -10.28 -4.38 -6.40
C SER A 34 -9.74 -5.73 -5.93
N ALA A 35 -8.50 -5.74 -5.48
CA ALA A 35 -7.89 -6.93 -4.89
C ALA A 35 -8.57 -7.30 -3.56
N LEU A 36 -8.97 -6.31 -2.78
CA LEU A 36 -9.68 -6.54 -1.52
C LEU A 36 -11.06 -7.17 -1.73
N ARG A 37 -11.71 -6.95 -2.85
CA ARG A 37 -13.03 -7.53 -3.17
C ARG A 37 -12.91 -8.94 -3.73
N ASN A 38 -11.92 -9.18 -4.59
CA ASN A 38 -11.91 -10.34 -5.49
C ASN A 38 -10.92 -11.44 -5.06
N CYS A 39 -9.94 -11.12 -4.19
CA CYS A 39 -8.88 -12.04 -3.81
C CYS A 39 -8.99 -12.47 -2.35
N THR A 40 -8.45 -13.63 -2.04
CA THR A 40 -8.23 -14.07 -0.65
C THR A 40 -7.14 -13.21 0.01
N PRO A 41 -7.09 -13.12 1.35
CA PRO A 41 -6.01 -12.39 2.05
C PRO A 41 -4.61 -12.83 1.63
N ALA A 42 -4.42 -14.14 1.40
CA ALA A 42 -3.15 -14.69 0.96
C ALA A 42 -2.76 -14.31 -0.48
N GLU A 43 -3.72 -14.04 -1.34
CA GLU A 43 -3.50 -13.52 -2.69
C GLU A 43 -3.23 -12.01 -2.63
N VAL A 44 -4.03 -11.25 -1.88
CA VAL A 44 -3.84 -9.80 -1.70
C VAL A 44 -2.42 -9.45 -1.26
N VAL A 45 -1.88 -10.14 -0.25
CA VAL A 45 -0.53 -9.85 0.25
C VAL A 45 0.60 -10.31 -0.69
N ARG A 46 0.26 -10.99 -1.79
CA ARG A 46 1.19 -11.34 -2.87
C ARG A 46 1.02 -10.48 -4.10
N GLU A 47 -0.06 -9.71 -4.16
CA GLU A 47 -0.29 -8.76 -5.25
C GLU A 47 0.82 -7.72 -5.27
N ASP A 48 1.46 -7.54 -6.41
CA ASP A 48 2.64 -6.68 -6.57
C ASP A 48 3.63 -6.73 -5.38
N CYS A 49 3.86 -7.92 -4.82
CA CYS A 49 4.79 -8.12 -3.71
C CYS A 49 6.23 -8.08 -4.21
N LYS A 50 7.07 -7.30 -3.53
CA LYS A 50 8.52 -7.22 -3.81
C LYS A 50 9.33 -7.40 -2.54
N GLU A 51 10.39 -8.21 -2.64
CA GLU A 51 11.34 -8.41 -1.55
C GLU A 51 12.48 -7.40 -1.65
N PHE A 52 12.96 -6.97 -0.49
CA PHE A 52 14.04 -6.01 -0.31
C PHE A 52 15.03 -6.51 0.74
N SER A 53 16.24 -5.97 0.68
CA SER A 53 17.25 -6.18 1.70
C SER A 53 17.97 -4.86 1.97
N GLU A 54 17.71 -4.27 3.14
CA GLU A 54 18.24 -2.99 3.55
C GLU A 54 18.85 -3.12 4.94
N HIS A 55 20.05 -2.61 5.13
CA HIS A 55 20.75 -2.65 6.42
C HIS A 55 20.85 -4.07 7.06
N GLY A 56 20.87 -5.13 6.23
CA GLY A 56 20.89 -6.52 6.70
C GLY A 56 19.54 -7.07 7.17
N VAL A 57 18.46 -6.32 6.98
CA VAL A 57 17.08 -6.74 7.21
C VAL A 57 16.45 -7.14 5.88
N ARG A 58 15.90 -8.36 5.80
CA ARG A 58 15.13 -8.82 4.63
C ARG A 58 13.65 -8.67 4.92
N PHE A 59 12.93 -8.04 4.02
CA PHE A 59 11.50 -7.79 4.15
C PHE A 59 10.80 -7.76 2.80
N SER A 60 9.47 -7.77 2.81
CA SER A 60 8.68 -7.56 1.60
C SER A 60 7.68 -6.41 1.78
N ILE A 61 7.37 -5.75 0.68
CA ILE A 61 6.29 -4.77 0.62
C ILE A 61 5.42 -5.11 -0.59
N SER A 62 4.16 -5.40 -0.31
CA SER A 62 3.09 -5.50 -1.30
C SER A 62 2.39 -4.16 -1.45
N GLN A 63 1.85 -3.85 -2.62
CA GLN A 63 1.07 -2.64 -2.85
C GLN A 63 -0.20 -2.98 -3.62
N ILE A 64 -1.33 -2.45 -3.16
CA ILE A 64 -2.61 -2.48 -3.84
C ILE A 64 -3.20 -1.07 -3.91
N GLU A 65 -4.03 -0.84 -4.91
CA GLU A 65 -4.75 0.42 -5.13
C GLU A 65 -6.25 0.15 -5.01
N GLU A 66 -6.94 0.98 -4.21
CA GLU A 66 -8.36 0.85 -3.91
C GLU A 66 -9.05 2.22 -3.97
N THR A 67 -10.38 2.22 -4.01
CA THR A 67 -11.20 3.42 -3.85
C THR A 67 -11.75 3.50 -2.43
N GLY A 68 -10.98 4.06 -1.51
CA GLY A 68 -11.29 4.12 -0.09
C GLY A 68 -10.75 2.93 0.71
N PHE A 69 -11.01 2.93 2.01
CA PHE A 69 -10.44 1.97 2.96
C PHE A 69 -11.47 1.04 3.62
N ASP A 70 -12.74 1.09 3.25
CA ASP A 70 -13.81 0.33 3.92
C ASP A 70 -13.55 -1.18 3.88
N LEU A 71 -13.25 -1.73 2.71
CA LEU A 71 -12.93 -3.15 2.55
C LEU A 71 -11.65 -3.56 3.29
N PHE A 72 -10.69 -2.64 3.43
CA PHE A 72 -9.49 -2.89 4.21
C PHE A 72 -9.84 -3.05 5.71
N TRP A 73 -10.66 -2.17 6.26
CA TRP A 73 -11.05 -2.24 7.67
C TRP A 73 -11.78 -3.54 8.01
N ASP A 74 -12.65 -4.01 7.12
CA ASP A 74 -13.38 -5.27 7.29
C ASP A 74 -12.47 -6.50 7.29
N ARG A 75 -11.32 -6.42 6.61
CA ARG A 75 -10.42 -7.56 6.39
C ARG A 75 -9.04 -7.42 7.06
N LYS A 76 -8.83 -6.37 7.83
CA LYS A 76 -7.53 -5.99 8.39
C LYS A 76 -6.82 -7.13 9.12
N GLU A 77 -7.53 -7.86 9.99
CA GLU A 77 -6.93 -8.93 10.78
C GLU A 77 -6.54 -10.14 9.92
N ASP A 78 -7.36 -10.48 8.94
CA ASP A 78 -7.04 -11.57 8.00
C ASP A 78 -5.83 -11.22 7.12
N LEU A 79 -5.72 -9.94 6.70
CA LEU A 79 -4.57 -9.44 5.95
C LEU A 79 -3.29 -9.45 6.80
N ARG A 80 -3.39 -9.07 8.08
CA ARG A 80 -2.26 -9.16 9.02
C ARG A 80 -1.77 -10.59 9.17
N ALA A 81 -2.67 -11.53 9.42
CA ALA A 81 -2.35 -12.94 9.52
C ALA A 81 -1.70 -13.50 8.23
N ALA A 82 -2.18 -13.05 7.07
CA ALA A 82 -1.59 -13.42 5.78
C ALA A 82 -0.17 -12.85 5.60
N LEU A 83 0.09 -11.61 6.03
CA LEU A 83 1.43 -11.00 6.03
C LEU A 83 2.40 -11.76 6.95
N GLU A 84 1.96 -12.15 8.16
CA GLU A 84 2.76 -12.96 9.10
C GLU A 84 3.15 -14.30 8.48
N GLN A 85 2.19 -14.97 7.83
CA GLN A 85 2.45 -16.22 7.12
C GLN A 85 3.42 -16.03 5.94
N LEU A 86 3.28 -14.93 5.19
CA LEU A 86 4.19 -14.61 4.10
C LEU A 86 5.61 -14.40 4.61
N ALA A 87 5.80 -13.58 5.65
CA ALA A 87 7.10 -13.33 6.27
C ALA A 87 7.75 -14.62 6.75
N THR A 88 6.99 -15.44 7.48
CA THR A 88 7.48 -16.73 8.02
C THR A 88 7.90 -17.69 6.92
N LYS A 89 7.05 -17.89 5.89
CA LYS A 89 7.32 -18.83 4.79
C LYS A 89 8.52 -18.41 3.92
N SER A 90 8.73 -17.09 3.77
CA SER A 90 9.82 -16.54 2.95
C SER A 90 11.10 -16.25 3.76
N GLY A 91 11.09 -16.49 5.08
CA GLY A 91 12.24 -16.22 5.95
C GLY A 91 12.59 -14.73 6.01
N LEU A 92 11.56 -13.87 6.02
CA LEU A 92 11.69 -12.42 6.10
C LEU A 92 11.52 -11.95 7.55
N GLN A 93 12.18 -10.86 7.91
CA GLN A 93 12.03 -10.26 9.22
C GLN A 93 10.65 -9.63 9.39
N PHE A 94 10.10 -9.05 8.33
CA PHE A 94 8.70 -8.59 8.28
C PHE A 94 8.18 -8.57 6.85
N SER A 95 6.86 -8.50 6.72
CA SER A 95 6.15 -8.19 5.48
C SER A 95 5.22 -7.01 5.72
N ALA A 96 5.01 -6.19 4.71
CA ALA A 96 4.14 -5.03 4.77
C ALA A 96 3.17 -4.99 3.58
N LEU A 97 2.00 -4.39 3.79
CA LEU A 97 1.03 -4.09 2.75
C LEU A 97 0.77 -2.58 2.73
N LEU A 98 1.04 -1.95 1.60
CA LEU A 98 0.65 -0.57 1.32
C LEU A 98 -0.67 -0.59 0.56
N VAL A 99 -1.73 -0.08 1.19
CA VAL A 99 -3.04 0.10 0.57
C VAL A 99 -3.19 1.57 0.23
N THR A 100 -3.23 1.90 -1.05
CA THR A 100 -3.33 3.28 -1.54
C THR A 100 -4.76 3.57 -1.96
N ASP A 101 -5.37 4.58 -1.37
CA ASP A 101 -6.62 5.15 -1.86
C ASP A 101 -6.32 6.11 -3.01
N VAL A 102 -6.76 5.76 -4.22
CA VAL A 102 -6.52 6.55 -5.43
C VAL A 102 -7.33 7.85 -5.46
N VAL A 103 -8.37 7.96 -4.63
CA VAL A 103 -9.21 9.15 -4.55
C VAL A 103 -8.58 10.20 -3.65
N SER A 104 -8.23 9.84 -2.41
CA SER A 104 -7.61 10.77 -1.45
C SER A 104 -6.11 10.96 -1.66
N ASN A 105 -5.46 10.11 -2.46
CA ASN A 105 -4.00 10.05 -2.62
C ASN A 105 -3.25 9.81 -1.31
N GLY A 106 -3.86 9.11 -0.38
CA GLY A 106 -3.25 8.68 0.87
C GLY A 106 -3.12 7.15 0.92
N SER A 107 -2.38 6.66 1.90
CA SER A 107 -2.20 5.22 2.08
C SER A 107 -2.32 4.79 3.54
N LEU A 108 -2.64 3.51 3.71
CA LEU A 108 -2.46 2.78 4.96
C LEU A 108 -1.30 1.78 4.80
N LEU A 109 -0.44 1.72 5.79
CA LEU A 109 0.65 0.75 5.87
C LEU A 109 0.38 -0.24 6.99
N LEU A 110 0.11 -1.49 6.63
CA LEU A 110 -0.06 -2.60 7.56
C LEU A 110 1.21 -3.44 7.60
N LEU A 111 1.77 -3.66 8.79
CA LEU A 111 2.92 -4.53 9.01
C LEU A 111 2.48 -5.89 9.55
N SER A 112 3.25 -6.93 9.27
CA SER A 112 3.00 -8.29 9.76
C SER A 112 3.04 -8.40 11.29
N HIS A 113 3.83 -7.57 11.97
CA HIS A 113 3.96 -7.57 13.44
C HIS A 113 4.48 -6.22 13.94
N GLU A 114 4.30 -5.98 15.22
CA GLU A 114 4.88 -4.83 15.92
C GLU A 114 6.39 -4.99 16.04
N SER A 115 7.11 -3.88 15.94
CA SER A 115 8.55 -3.84 16.16
C SER A 115 8.95 -2.44 16.61
N GLU A 116 9.82 -2.37 17.62
CA GLU A 116 10.36 -1.09 18.14
C GLU A 116 11.05 -0.26 17.06
N ALA A 117 11.55 -0.89 15.99
CA ALA A 117 12.13 -0.16 14.85
C ALA A 117 11.15 0.85 14.22
N TRP A 118 9.84 0.62 14.34
CA TRP A 118 8.81 1.49 13.77
C TRP A 118 8.37 2.61 14.71
N ASP A 119 8.86 2.67 15.95
CA ASP A 119 8.58 3.78 16.87
C ASP A 119 9.13 5.10 16.35
N GLU A 120 10.15 5.05 15.50
CA GLU A 120 10.76 6.20 14.82
C GLU A 120 9.95 6.70 13.60
N ILE A 121 8.87 6.00 13.20
CA ILE A 121 8.05 6.46 12.09
C ILE A 121 7.27 7.72 12.48
N ASN A 122 7.48 8.80 11.76
CA ASN A 122 6.78 10.07 12.01
C ASN A 122 5.42 10.11 11.30
N TYR A 123 4.61 9.06 11.49
CA TYR A 123 3.25 8.94 10.97
C TYR A 123 2.30 8.43 12.05
N PRO A 124 1.02 8.83 12.03
CA PRO A 124 0.04 8.36 13.01
C PRO A 124 -0.08 6.84 13.00
N CYS A 125 0.14 6.21 14.15
CA CYS A 125 -0.21 4.82 14.40
C CYS A 125 -1.70 4.75 14.73
N LEU A 126 -2.49 4.06 13.90
CA LEU A 126 -3.93 3.95 14.04
C LEU A 126 -4.34 2.75 14.89
N ASP A 127 -3.57 1.68 14.80
CA ASP A 127 -3.76 0.42 15.51
C ASP A 127 -2.44 -0.36 15.45
N ARG A 128 -2.37 -1.54 16.10
CA ARG A 128 -1.18 -2.41 16.10
C ARG A 128 -0.55 -2.52 14.72
N SER A 129 0.66 -2.04 14.56
CA SER A 129 1.41 -2.12 13.30
C SER A 129 0.69 -1.55 12.07
N LEU A 130 -0.24 -0.61 12.25
CA LEU A 130 -1.00 0.06 11.20
C LEU A 130 -0.77 1.55 11.27
N TYR A 131 -0.26 2.12 10.19
CA TYR A 131 0.09 3.54 10.09
C TYR A 131 -0.70 4.23 8.97
N SER A 132 -1.10 5.49 9.22
CA SER A 132 -1.69 6.36 8.21
C SER A 132 -0.61 7.18 7.54
N LEU A 133 -0.49 7.08 6.23
CA LEU A 133 0.50 7.75 5.40
C LEU A 133 -0.20 8.65 4.37
N PRO A 134 -0.66 9.85 4.76
CA PRO A 134 -1.54 10.68 3.91
C PRO A 134 -0.89 11.15 2.60
N ASP A 135 0.45 11.21 2.55
CA ASP A 135 1.17 11.74 1.39
C ASP A 135 2.03 10.69 0.68
N VAL A 136 1.86 9.40 1.04
CA VAL A 136 2.65 8.29 0.48
C VAL A 136 1.79 7.45 -0.42
N VAL A 137 2.07 7.48 -1.71
CA VAL A 137 1.36 6.72 -2.75
C VAL A 137 2.31 5.84 -3.59
N SER A 138 3.60 5.91 -3.33
CA SER A 138 4.60 5.18 -4.10
C SER A 138 5.52 4.37 -3.20
N ARG A 139 5.41 3.05 -3.29
CA ARG A 139 6.33 2.13 -2.61
C ARG A 139 7.79 2.45 -2.91
N LYS A 140 8.15 2.62 -4.20
CA LYS A 140 9.55 2.80 -4.62
C LYS A 140 10.11 4.17 -4.28
N LYS A 141 9.33 5.24 -4.52
CA LYS A 141 9.84 6.60 -4.43
C LYS A 141 9.75 7.20 -3.01
N GLN A 142 8.81 6.72 -2.20
CA GLN A 142 8.49 7.31 -0.90
C GLN A 142 8.62 6.31 0.24
N LEU A 143 7.93 5.14 0.17
CA LEU A 143 7.91 4.20 1.28
C LEU A 143 9.26 3.49 1.48
N LEU A 144 9.90 3.00 0.42
CA LEU A 144 11.18 2.28 0.56
C LEU A 144 12.30 3.15 1.16
N PRO A 145 12.49 4.42 0.75
CA PRO A 145 13.43 5.33 1.43
C PRO A 145 13.11 5.55 2.91
N LEU A 146 11.82 5.68 3.27
CA LEU A 146 11.37 5.82 4.66
C LEU A 146 11.75 4.57 5.49
N VAL A 147 11.42 3.38 4.97
CA VAL A 147 11.78 2.10 5.61
C VAL A 147 13.30 1.99 5.79
N SER A 148 14.09 2.34 4.78
CA SER A 148 15.55 2.33 4.86
C SER A 148 16.08 3.24 5.96
N GLN A 149 15.52 4.44 6.13
CA GLN A 149 15.89 5.38 7.20
C GLN A 149 15.57 4.80 8.59
N ILE A 150 14.37 4.23 8.78
CA ILE A 150 13.94 3.60 10.04
C ILE A 150 14.90 2.46 10.41
N LEU A 151 15.21 1.57 9.46
CA LEU A 151 16.10 0.44 9.68
C LEU A 151 17.57 0.87 9.94
N ALA A 152 18.01 2.00 9.39
CA ALA A 152 19.32 2.56 9.67
C ALA A 152 19.40 3.13 11.10
N ALA A 153 18.34 3.82 11.56
CA ALA A 153 18.26 4.39 12.90
C ALA A 153 18.26 3.31 13.98
N SER A 154 17.47 2.25 13.83
CA SER A 154 17.34 1.15 14.78
C SER A 154 18.63 0.33 14.98
N LYS A 155 19.61 0.41 14.07
CA LYS A 155 20.92 -0.23 14.22
C LYS A 155 21.91 0.57 15.08
N ASN A 156 21.66 1.85 15.23
CA ASN A 156 22.55 2.77 15.95
C ASN A 156 22.06 3.04 17.38
N ALA A 157 20.92 2.50 17.76
CA ALA A 157 20.36 2.53 19.11
C ALA A 157 20.74 1.28 19.90
#